data_3cb1ca8395a25917fb5992861895e089
#
_entry.id   3cb1ca8395a25917fb5992861895e089
#
_cell.length_a   1.000
_cell.length_b   1.000
_cell.length_c   1.000
_cell.angle_alpha   90.00
_cell.angle_beta   90.00
_cell.angle_gamma   90.00
#
_symmetry.space_group_name_H-M   'P 1'
#
loop_
_entity.id
_entity.type
_entity.pdbx_description
1 polymer ?
#
loop_
_entity_poly.entity_id
_entity_poly.type
_entity_poly.pdbx_seq_one_letter_code
_entity_poly.pdbx_strand_id
1 'polypeptide(L)'
;MQRGLGRLALVTLIALAGTACKKSSPAAEPPPPAPVVIGDPAAGSAGSAGGSGAGAAAAGSGQDPWSKTAAPTPKDPIARPFLWSAEKDGKTTYFLGTMHLGVDAESRLPQLVWDKLDAAPTFAMETDLSDPSLATIGQRNSGTLRADLGPGYWKKLEDAITPAMAKAIDNMKPLIAATLLSLQHLPKTSPMDGVLHGRAINQQKQIVFLEAPSGQAAILEKHMGLRTLKMMLDTADKSAAQTQEMLDAYLAGDADKIVGITESQRGDALEHGFTAAEYEQQMEDLLYKRNAAWIAPIEKLHAGGGGFVAVGAMHLVGKRSVLEMLEKQGYQISRLTP
;
A
#
# COMPACT_ATOMS: atom_id res chain seq x y z
N MET A 1 -3.65 30.04 -10.01
CA MET A 1 -3.01 29.06 -9.09
C MET A 1 -3.92 27.86 -9.00
N GLN A 2 -3.65 26.81 -9.77
CA GLN A 2 -4.50 25.62 -9.89
C GLN A 2 -3.71 24.40 -9.40
N ARG A 3 -4.22 23.64 -8.44
CA ARG A 3 -3.54 22.52 -7.79
C ARG A 3 -4.46 21.29 -7.74
N GLY A 4 -4.04 20.16 -8.32
CA GLY A 4 -4.88 19.01 -8.74
C GLY A 4 -5.23 17.92 -7.73
N LEU A 5 -6.39 17.34 -7.89
CA LEU A 5 -7.14 16.43 -7.00
C LEU A 5 -6.78 14.96 -7.05
N GLY A 6 -6.08 14.52 -8.06
CA GLY A 6 -5.94 13.08 -8.39
C GLY A 6 -5.08 12.24 -7.43
N ARG A 7 -4.59 12.79 -6.33
CA ARG A 7 -3.47 12.19 -5.59
C ARG A 7 -3.80 11.57 -4.25
N LEU A 8 -4.93 11.90 -3.65
CA LEU A 8 -5.30 11.34 -2.36
C LEU A 8 -5.71 9.87 -2.45
N ALA A 9 -6.38 9.51 -3.54
CA ALA A 9 -6.80 8.13 -3.81
C ALA A 9 -5.64 7.19 -4.15
N LEU A 10 -4.49 7.76 -4.45
CA LEU A 10 -3.40 7.05 -5.08
C LEU A 10 -2.44 6.38 -4.13
N VAL A 11 -2.33 6.87 -2.92
CA VAL A 11 -1.43 6.31 -1.91
C VAL A 11 -1.82 4.86 -1.58
N THR A 12 -3.06 4.48 -1.87
CA THR A 12 -3.60 3.13 -1.59
C THR A 12 -3.49 2.14 -2.75
N LEU A 13 -3.24 2.59 -4.01
CA LEU A 13 -3.40 1.74 -5.20
C LEU A 13 -2.11 1.13 -5.76
N ILE A 14 -0.98 1.45 -5.22
CA ILE A 14 0.33 1.15 -5.81
C ILE A 14 0.66 -0.34 -5.84
N ALA A 15 0.05 -1.12 -4.96
CA ALA A 15 0.21 -2.57 -4.95
C ALA A 15 -0.33 -3.27 -6.22
N LEU A 16 -1.29 -2.66 -6.91
CA LEU A 16 -1.96 -3.25 -8.07
C LEU A 16 -1.15 -3.17 -9.38
N ALA A 17 -0.22 -2.23 -9.50
CA ALA A 17 0.51 -2.01 -10.75
C ALA A 17 1.73 -2.92 -10.96
N GLY A 18 2.25 -3.54 -9.90
CA GLY A 18 3.49 -4.33 -9.95
C GLY A 18 3.39 -5.70 -10.63
N THR A 19 2.18 -6.24 -10.79
CA THR A 19 1.97 -7.61 -11.31
C THR A 19 1.66 -7.70 -12.81
N ALA A 20 1.42 -6.60 -13.50
CA ALA A 20 0.96 -6.61 -14.89
C ALA A 20 2.05 -6.86 -15.95
N CYS A 21 3.32 -7.00 -15.60
CA CYS A 21 4.43 -7.11 -16.55
C CYS A 21 5.19 -8.45 -16.58
N LYS A 22 4.65 -9.54 -16.05
CA LYS A 22 5.24 -10.87 -16.33
C LYS A 22 4.40 -11.62 -17.36
N LYS A 23 4.91 -11.72 -18.58
CA LYS A 23 4.49 -12.76 -19.54
C LYS A 23 4.73 -14.12 -18.90
N SER A 24 3.69 -14.78 -18.42
CA SER A 24 3.74 -16.19 -18.06
C SER A 24 3.47 -17.03 -19.31
N SER A 25 4.42 -17.89 -19.68
CA SER A 25 4.16 -19.05 -20.53
C SER A 25 3.16 -19.97 -19.81
N PRO A 26 2.29 -20.69 -20.55
CA PRO A 26 1.30 -21.55 -19.92
C PRO A 26 2.01 -22.66 -19.13
N ALA A 27 1.79 -22.69 -17.82
CA ALA A 27 2.20 -23.79 -16.97
C ALA A 27 1.19 -24.91 -17.05
N ALA A 28 1.68 -26.15 -17.09
CA ALA A 28 0.89 -27.37 -17.07
C ALA A 28 0.03 -27.46 -15.79
N GLU A 29 -1.15 -28.00 -15.95
CA GLU A 29 -2.15 -28.24 -14.90
C GLU A 29 -1.57 -29.14 -13.79
N PRO A 30 -1.70 -28.78 -12.51
CA PRO A 30 -1.23 -29.64 -11.41
C PRO A 30 -2.15 -30.85 -11.23
N PRO A 31 -1.60 -32.01 -10.85
CA PRO A 31 -2.41 -33.21 -10.59
C PRO A 31 -3.30 -33.05 -9.34
N PRO A 32 -4.42 -33.76 -9.26
CA PRO A 32 -5.37 -33.64 -8.14
C PRO A 32 -4.75 -34.13 -6.81
N PRO A 33 -5.16 -33.57 -5.66
CA PRO A 33 -4.63 -33.95 -4.37
C PRO A 33 -5.03 -35.35 -3.96
N ALA A 34 -4.07 -36.12 -3.42
CA ALA A 34 -4.29 -37.46 -2.86
C ALA A 34 -5.09 -37.39 -1.54
N PRO A 35 -5.87 -38.40 -1.20
CA PRO A 35 -6.71 -38.41 -0.01
C PRO A 35 -5.88 -38.51 1.27
N VAL A 36 -6.26 -37.71 2.26
CA VAL A 36 -5.66 -37.71 3.61
C VAL A 36 -6.15 -38.93 4.37
N VAL A 37 -5.21 -39.83 4.71
CA VAL A 37 -5.45 -40.93 5.64
C VAL A 37 -5.02 -40.45 7.03
N ILE A 38 -5.97 -40.43 7.98
CA ILE A 38 -5.72 -40.21 9.39
C ILE A 38 -5.29 -41.53 10.01
N GLY A 39 -4.06 -41.63 10.50
CA GLY A 39 -3.54 -42.80 11.23
C GLY A 39 -2.93 -42.37 12.55
N ASP A 40 -3.32 -43.07 13.59
CA ASP A 40 -2.97 -42.90 15.01
C ASP A 40 -1.49 -43.19 15.33
N PRO A 41 -0.93 -42.72 16.44
CA PRO A 41 0.49 -42.78 16.78
C PRO A 41 0.82 -43.99 17.68
N ALA A 42 1.81 -44.79 17.26
CA ALA A 42 2.57 -45.63 18.23
C ALA A 42 3.92 -46.12 17.72
N ALA A 43 4.92 -45.74 18.47
CA ALA A 43 6.13 -46.54 18.89
C ALA A 43 7.13 -47.09 17.85
N GLY A 44 8.40 -46.70 18.03
CA GLY A 44 9.45 -47.69 18.12
C GLY A 44 10.64 -47.64 17.15
N SER A 45 11.77 -47.16 17.63
CA SER A 45 13.17 -47.67 17.56
C SER A 45 13.94 -47.79 16.23
N ALA A 46 15.04 -47.09 16.23
CA ALA A 46 16.42 -47.46 15.91
C ALA A 46 16.78 -48.18 14.60
N GLY A 47 17.78 -47.64 13.90
CA GLY A 47 18.61 -48.38 12.96
C GLY A 47 19.48 -47.54 12.03
N SER A 48 20.76 -47.66 12.20
CA SER A 48 21.90 -46.97 11.64
C SER A 48 22.23 -47.26 10.17
N ALA A 49 23.05 -46.37 9.61
CA ALA A 49 24.18 -46.57 8.70
C ALA A 49 24.03 -46.37 7.19
N GLY A 50 24.78 -45.42 6.68
CA GLY A 50 25.76 -45.56 5.64
C GLY A 50 25.34 -45.34 4.18
N GLY A 51 26.01 -44.39 3.52
CA GLY A 51 26.07 -44.34 2.06
C GLY A 51 26.41 -42.99 1.47
N SER A 52 27.67 -42.78 1.21
CA SER A 52 28.26 -41.66 0.46
C SER A 52 27.84 -41.63 -1.00
N GLY A 53 27.63 -40.42 -1.55
CA GLY A 53 27.48 -40.21 -2.98
C GLY A 53 27.48 -38.74 -3.33
N ALA A 54 28.64 -38.24 -3.80
CA ALA A 54 28.85 -36.89 -4.28
C ALA A 54 28.09 -36.64 -5.58
N GLY A 55 27.44 -35.49 -5.69
CA GLY A 55 26.89 -34.95 -6.91
C GLY A 55 26.61 -33.46 -6.74
N ALA A 56 27.62 -32.62 -6.98
CA ALA A 56 27.52 -31.20 -6.99
C ALA A 56 26.74 -30.75 -8.23
N ALA A 57 25.50 -30.32 -8.04
CA ALA A 57 24.79 -29.46 -8.98
C ALA A 57 24.68 -28.09 -8.33
N ALA A 58 25.31 -27.07 -8.93
CA ALA A 58 25.25 -25.68 -8.53
C ALA A 58 23.83 -25.19 -8.71
N ALA A 59 23.04 -25.19 -7.64
CA ALA A 59 21.82 -24.44 -7.54
C ALA A 59 22.19 -22.97 -7.40
N GLY A 60 21.91 -22.17 -8.42
CA GLY A 60 22.01 -20.74 -8.33
C GLY A 60 21.18 -20.25 -7.16
N SER A 61 21.84 -19.66 -6.19
CA SER A 61 21.22 -18.99 -5.06
C SER A 61 20.45 -17.78 -5.57
N GLY A 62 19.19 -17.99 -5.95
CA GLY A 62 18.23 -16.93 -5.98
C GLY A 62 18.10 -16.43 -4.55
N GLN A 63 18.81 -15.37 -4.20
CA GLN A 63 18.59 -14.69 -2.93
C GLN A 63 17.15 -14.26 -2.93
N ASP A 64 16.36 -14.85 -2.01
CA ASP A 64 15.04 -14.34 -1.65
C ASP A 64 15.26 -12.90 -1.19
N PRO A 65 14.69 -11.89 -1.90
CA PRO A 65 14.88 -10.47 -1.56
C PRO A 65 14.40 -10.13 -0.14
N TRP A 66 13.74 -11.07 0.54
CA TRP A 66 13.16 -10.93 1.87
C TRP A 66 13.84 -11.82 2.93
N SER A 67 15.09 -12.22 2.72
CA SER A 67 15.81 -13.11 3.64
C SER A 67 15.89 -12.54 5.08
N LYS A 68 15.98 -13.42 6.09
CA LYS A 68 16.08 -13.10 7.53
C LYS A 68 17.38 -12.35 7.87
N THR A 69 17.57 -11.15 7.35
CA THR A 69 18.70 -10.28 7.68
C THR A 69 18.36 -9.42 8.90
N ALA A 70 19.39 -8.97 9.61
CA ALA A 70 19.28 -7.93 10.63
C ALA A 70 18.50 -6.74 10.08
N ALA A 71 17.88 -5.94 10.96
CA ALA A 71 17.23 -4.69 10.54
C ALA A 71 18.19 -3.88 9.67
N PRO A 72 17.72 -3.31 8.54
CA PRO A 72 18.57 -2.48 7.69
C PRO A 72 19.12 -1.30 8.50
N THR A 73 20.36 -0.88 8.21
CA THR A 73 20.94 0.33 8.82
C THR A 73 20.58 1.52 7.95
N PRO A 74 19.73 2.44 8.42
CA PRO A 74 19.35 3.62 7.64
C PRO A 74 20.53 4.52 7.35
N LYS A 75 20.67 4.99 6.11
CA LYS A 75 21.75 5.90 5.69
C LYS A 75 21.41 7.38 5.93
N ASP A 76 20.12 7.72 5.81
CA ASP A 76 19.59 9.07 5.98
C ASP A 76 18.16 8.96 6.52
N PRO A 77 18.02 8.62 7.81
CA PRO A 77 16.72 8.29 8.39
C PRO A 77 15.86 9.54 8.57
N ILE A 78 14.53 9.35 8.43
CA ILE A 78 13.52 10.37 8.74
C ILE A 78 13.60 10.70 10.23
N ALA A 79 13.94 11.96 10.56
CA ALA A 79 14.10 12.40 11.95
C ALA A 79 12.78 12.41 12.74
N ARG A 80 11.64 12.61 12.06
CA ARG A 80 10.30 12.64 12.65
C ARG A 80 9.38 11.70 11.88
N PRO A 81 9.50 10.38 12.02
CA PRO A 81 8.67 9.43 11.30
C PRO A 81 7.19 9.62 11.69
N PHE A 82 6.31 9.19 10.81
CA PHE A 82 4.87 9.09 11.09
C PHE A 82 4.60 7.85 11.94
N LEU A 83 5.22 7.81 13.12
CA LEU A 83 5.16 6.69 14.07
C LEU A 83 4.51 7.14 15.36
N TRP A 84 3.49 6.39 15.83
CA TRP A 84 2.81 6.64 17.11
C TRP A 84 2.70 5.36 17.93
N SER A 85 2.58 5.52 19.26
CA SER A 85 2.05 4.51 20.16
C SER A 85 0.62 4.86 20.56
N ALA A 86 -0.21 3.84 20.69
CA ALA A 86 -1.54 3.91 21.32
C ALA A 86 -1.55 2.96 22.50
N GLU A 87 -1.73 3.50 23.67
CA GLU A 87 -1.64 2.76 24.94
C GLU A 87 -3.00 2.74 25.65
N LYS A 88 -3.43 1.54 26.07
CA LYS A 88 -4.64 1.31 26.84
C LYS A 88 -4.55 -0.02 27.57
N ASP A 89 -5.04 -0.09 28.80
CA ASP A 89 -5.11 -1.32 29.61
C ASP A 89 -3.76 -2.06 29.72
N GLY A 90 -2.65 -1.30 29.84
CA GLY A 90 -1.30 -1.84 29.97
C GLY A 90 -0.73 -2.47 28.70
N LYS A 91 -1.37 -2.29 27.56
CA LYS A 91 -0.93 -2.77 26.24
C LYS A 91 -0.58 -1.60 25.34
N THR A 92 0.27 -1.87 24.34
CA THR A 92 0.68 -0.87 23.35
C THR A 92 0.49 -1.41 21.93
N THR A 93 -0.10 -0.60 21.07
CA THR A 93 -0.13 -0.82 19.63
C THR A 93 0.61 0.33 18.95
N TYR A 94 1.51 0.00 18.02
CA TYR A 94 2.27 0.98 17.25
C TYR A 94 1.60 1.22 15.90
N PHE A 95 1.62 2.47 15.44
CA PHE A 95 1.03 2.90 14.17
C PHE A 95 2.09 3.59 13.34
N LEU A 96 2.33 3.09 12.13
CA LEU A 96 3.19 3.71 11.15
C LEU A 96 2.35 4.22 9.98
N GLY A 97 2.42 5.53 9.74
CA GLY A 97 1.91 6.12 8.50
C GLY A 97 2.88 5.89 7.36
N THR A 98 2.46 5.15 6.34
CA THR A 98 3.29 4.86 5.17
C THR A 98 3.06 5.87 4.05
N MET A 99 4.07 6.05 3.20
CA MET A 99 3.95 6.59 1.86
C MET A 99 4.26 5.43 0.92
N HIS A 100 3.23 4.79 0.40
CA HIS A 100 3.31 3.48 -0.26
C HIS A 100 4.45 3.36 -1.29
N LEU A 101 4.80 4.44 -2.01
CA LEU A 101 5.95 4.52 -2.93
C LEU A 101 6.67 5.86 -2.83
N GLY A 102 7.90 5.91 -3.38
CA GLY A 102 8.71 7.11 -3.42
C GLY A 102 9.62 7.30 -2.22
N VAL A 103 9.45 6.48 -1.18
CA VAL A 103 10.32 6.44 -0.01
C VAL A 103 10.88 5.03 0.14
N ASP A 104 12.19 4.90 0.09
CA ASP A 104 12.86 3.64 0.35
C ASP A 104 12.83 3.36 1.86
N ALA A 105 12.02 2.38 2.26
CA ALA A 105 11.82 2.04 3.66
C ALA A 105 13.14 1.67 4.35
N GLU A 106 13.99 0.90 3.69
CA GLU A 106 15.23 0.38 4.29
C GLU A 106 16.25 1.47 4.59
N SER A 107 16.35 2.47 3.72
CA SER A 107 17.30 3.57 3.90
C SER A 107 16.72 4.78 4.66
N ARG A 108 15.39 4.92 4.74
CA ARG A 108 14.74 6.12 5.25
C ARG A 108 14.01 5.93 6.59
N LEU A 109 13.50 4.74 6.90
CA LEU A 109 12.88 4.51 8.20
C LEU A 109 13.96 4.40 9.28
N PRO A 110 13.84 5.15 10.40
CA PRO A 110 14.80 5.07 11.48
C PRO A 110 14.73 3.72 12.20
N GLN A 111 15.82 3.34 12.89
CA GLN A 111 15.92 2.09 13.62
C GLN A 111 14.75 1.88 14.59
N LEU A 112 14.29 2.95 15.22
CA LEU A 112 13.11 2.93 16.11
C LEU A 112 11.88 2.26 15.48
N VAL A 113 11.61 2.51 14.17
CA VAL A 113 10.48 1.89 13.47
C VAL A 113 10.67 0.38 13.37
N TRP A 114 11.87 -0.05 13.01
CA TRP A 114 12.23 -1.47 12.91
C TRP A 114 12.16 -2.19 14.25
N ASP A 115 12.65 -1.55 15.31
CA ASP A 115 12.60 -2.10 16.67
C ASP A 115 11.16 -2.32 17.13
N LYS A 116 10.25 -1.37 16.84
CA LYS A 116 8.83 -1.49 17.18
C LYS A 116 8.12 -2.55 16.35
N LEU A 117 8.41 -2.63 15.06
CA LEU A 117 7.91 -3.70 14.20
C LEU A 117 8.39 -5.06 14.69
N ASP A 118 9.68 -5.21 14.96
CA ASP A 118 10.29 -6.48 15.35
C ASP A 118 9.76 -6.99 16.70
N ALA A 119 9.54 -6.09 17.66
CA ALA A 119 9.01 -6.44 18.97
C ALA A 119 7.50 -6.76 18.97
N ALA A 120 6.74 -6.30 17.97
CA ALA A 120 5.31 -6.51 17.92
C ALA A 120 4.94 -7.96 17.57
N PRO A 121 4.00 -8.61 18.28
CA PRO A 121 3.60 -9.99 17.98
C PRO A 121 2.76 -10.10 16.70
N THR A 122 2.01 -9.05 16.36
CA THR A 122 1.08 -8.99 15.24
C THR A 122 1.43 -7.82 14.35
N PHE A 123 1.36 -8.02 13.04
CA PHE A 123 1.45 -6.97 12.02
C PHE A 123 0.11 -6.79 11.33
N ALA A 124 -0.38 -5.55 11.23
CA ALA A 124 -1.58 -5.23 10.48
C ALA A 124 -1.29 -4.24 9.37
N MET A 125 -1.96 -4.39 8.23
CA MET A 125 -1.91 -3.47 7.10
C MET A 125 -3.28 -3.34 6.44
N GLU A 126 -3.42 -2.40 5.51
CA GLU A 126 -4.71 -2.11 4.90
C GLU A 126 -5.32 -3.35 4.24
N THR A 127 -4.61 -4.00 3.32
CA THR A 127 -5.14 -5.10 2.53
C THR A 127 -4.06 -6.10 2.14
N ASP A 128 -4.48 -7.30 1.72
CA ASP A 128 -3.58 -8.32 1.19
C ASP A 128 -3.12 -7.98 -0.23
N LEU A 129 -1.87 -7.57 -0.34
CA LEU A 129 -1.24 -7.23 -1.63
C LEU A 129 -0.93 -8.46 -2.50
N SER A 130 -0.99 -9.65 -1.93
CA SER A 130 -0.74 -10.93 -2.62
C SER A 130 -2.02 -11.58 -3.15
N ASP A 131 -3.20 -11.00 -2.89
CA ASP A 131 -4.49 -11.56 -3.30
C ASP A 131 -4.56 -11.65 -4.84
N PRO A 132 -4.80 -12.85 -5.41
CA PRO A 132 -4.86 -13.04 -6.86
C PRO A 132 -5.95 -12.23 -7.55
N SER A 133 -7.02 -11.84 -6.85
CA SER A 133 -8.09 -11.00 -7.40
C SER A 133 -7.59 -9.65 -7.88
N LEU A 134 -6.51 -9.14 -7.30
CA LEU A 134 -5.87 -7.88 -7.69
C LEU A 134 -5.42 -7.88 -9.15
N ALA A 135 -5.02 -9.02 -9.70
CA ALA A 135 -4.56 -9.13 -11.09
C ALA A 135 -5.64 -8.77 -12.13
N THR A 136 -6.91 -8.88 -11.79
CA THR A 136 -8.04 -8.64 -12.70
C THR A 136 -8.81 -7.35 -12.42
N ILE A 137 -8.61 -6.73 -11.26
CA ILE A 137 -9.35 -5.53 -10.83
C ILE A 137 -9.26 -4.38 -11.84
N GLY A 138 -8.07 -4.20 -12.44
CA GLY A 138 -7.84 -3.16 -13.45
C GLY A 138 -8.36 -3.47 -14.84
N GLN A 139 -8.81 -4.68 -15.12
CA GLN A 139 -9.24 -5.09 -16.46
C GLN A 139 -10.64 -4.59 -16.80
N ARG A 140 -10.86 -4.26 -18.06
CA ARG A 140 -12.19 -3.87 -18.60
C ARG A 140 -12.92 -5.08 -19.12
N ASN A 141 -14.22 -5.05 -19.03
CA ASN A 141 -15.08 -6.09 -19.64
C ASN A 141 -15.32 -5.83 -21.13
N SER A 142 -15.24 -4.56 -21.58
CA SER A 142 -15.48 -4.18 -22.99
C SER A 142 -14.93 -2.78 -23.28
N GLY A 143 -14.80 -2.45 -24.57
CA GLY A 143 -14.32 -1.16 -25.04
C GLY A 143 -12.84 -0.91 -24.73
N THR A 144 -12.33 0.28 -25.06
CA THR A 144 -10.94 0.66 -24.80
C THR A 144 -10.87 2.01 -24.10
N LEU A 145 -9.79 2.22 -23.38
CA LEU A 145 -9.52 3.51 -22.71
C LEU A 145 -9.36 4.64 -23.73
N ARG A 146 -8.76 4.32 -24.89
CA ARG A 146 -8.60 5.25 -26.01
C ARG A 146 -9.94 5.73 -26.57
N ALA A 147 -10.91 4.82 -26.71
CA ALA A 147 -12.24 5.19 -27.19
C ALA A 147 -12.96 6.13 -26.21
N ASP A 148 -12.84 5.86 -24.91
CA ASP A 148 -13.47 6.67 -23.85
C ASP A 148 -12.81 8.05 -23.69
N LEU A 149 -11.49 8.14 -23.83
CA LEU A 149 -10.75 9.39 -23.74
C LEU A 149 -10.98 10.27 -24.95
N GLY A 150 -11.12 9.67 -26.13
CA GLY A 150 -11.09 10.36 -27.41
C GLY A 150 -9.67 10.82 -27.78
N PRO A 151 -9.47 11.30 -29.05
CA PRO A 151 -8.12 11.51 -29.60
C PRO A 151 -7.31 12.57 -28.81
N GLY A 152 -7.95 13.63 -28.31
CA GLY A 152 -7.26 14.71 -27.60
C GLY A 152 -6.70 14.26 -26.26
N TYR A 153 -7.49 13.62 -25.41
CA TYR A 153 -7.03 13.13 -24.11
C TYR A 153 -6.14 11.90 -24.24
N TRP A 154 -6.35 11.07 -25.27
CA TRP A 154 -5.44 9.97 -25.55
C TRP A 154 -4.04 10.47 -25.86
N LYS A 155 -3.92 11.53 -26.69
CA LYS A 155 -2.63 12.16 -26.95
C LYS A 155 -1.97 12.72 -25.70
N LYS A 156 -2.74 13.39 -24.81
CA LYS A 156 -2.23 13.84 -23.50
C LYS A 156 -1.71 12.68 -22.65
N LEU A 157 -2.41 11.53 -22.66
CA LEU A 157 -1.97 10.34 -21.94
C LEU A 157 -0.66 9.79 -22.53
N GLU A 158 -0.55 9.68 -23.87
CA GLU A 158 0.69 9.25 -24.54
C GLU A 158 1.87 10.17 -24.22
N ASP A 159 1.65 11.48 -24.15
CA ASP A 159 2.69 12.45 -23.79
C ASP A 159 3.11 12.33 -22.32
N ALA A 160 2.18 11.99 -21.46
CA ALA A 160 2.44 11.84 -20.03
C ALA A 160 3.15 10.53 -19.67
N ILE A 161 2.72 9.37 -20.22
CA ILE A 161 3.24 8.05 -19.80
C ILE A 161 3.96 7.27 -20.92
N THR A 162 4.17 7.83 -22.08
CA THR A 162 4.66 7.28 -23.34
C THR A 162 3.61 6.52 -24.17
N PRO A 163 3.72 6.56 -25.52
CA PRO A 163 2.78 5.85 -26.41
C PRO A 163 2.77 4.33 -26.21
N ALA A 164 3.91 3.74 -25.90
CA ALA A 164 4.02 2.30 -25.66
C ALA A 164 3.26 1.88 -24.38
N MET A 165 3.39 2.65 -23.30
CA MET A 165 2.68 2.40 -22.05
C MET A 165 1.18 2.65 -22.20
N ALA A 166 0.78 3.75 -22.84
CA ALA A 166 -0.63 4.04 -23.12
C ALA A 166 -1.30 2.89 -23.89
N LYS A 167 -0.65 2.38 -24.93
CA LYS A 167 -1.12 1.21 -25.68
C LYS A 167 -1.21 -0.05 -24.82
N ALA A 168 -0.27 -0.27 -23.90
CA ALA A 168 -0.28 -1.45 -23.04
C ALA A 168 -1.46 -1.47 -22.06
N ILE A 169 -1.98 -0.29 -21.68
CA ILE A 169 -3.11 -0.14 -20.74
C ILE A 169 -4.44 0.18 -21.43
N ASP A 170 -4.53 0.13 -22.76
CA ASP A 170 -5.76 0.49 -23.50
C ASP A 170 -6.97 -0.37 -23.11
N ASN A 171 -6.74 -1.63 -22.74
CA ASN A 171 -7.77 -2.54 -22.24
C ASN A 171 -7.99 -2.48 -20.71
N MET A 172 -7.40 -1.48 -20.04
CA MET A 172 -7.51 -1.31 -18.60
C MET A 172 -8.52 -0.22 -18.25
N LYS A 173 -9.03 -0.28 -17.01
CA LYS A 173 -9.92 0.75 -16.46
C LYS A 173 -9.17 2.08 -16.27
N PRO A 174 -9.89 3.24 -16.26
CA PRO A 174 -9.28 4.56 -16.07
C PRO A 174 -8.40 4.66 -14.83
N LEU A 175 -8.76 3.96 -13.76
CA LEU A 175 -8.01 3.94 -12.51
C LEU A 175 -6.54 3.51 -12.71
N ILE A 176 -6.23 2.59 -13.65
CA ILE A 176 -4.85 2.16 -13.92
C ILE A 176 -4.03 3.29 -14.56
N ALA A 177 -4.61 4.01 -15.52
CA ALA A 177 -3.95 5.17 -16.11
C ALA A 177 -3.75 6.29 -15.09
N ALA A 178 -4.75 6.56 -14.24
CA ALA A 178 -4.65 7.52 -13.16
C ALA A 178 -3.56 7.13 -12.14
N THR A 179 -3.46 5.85 -11.81
CA THR A 179 -2.38 5.32 -10.97
C THR A 179 -1.01 5.58 -11.60
N LEU A 180 -0.80 5.21 -12.87
CA LEU A 180 0.48 5.42 -13.55
C LEU A 180 0.87 6.90 -13.60
N LEU A 181 -0.08 7.80 -13.90
CA LEU A 181 0.16 9.24 -13.90
C LEU A 181 0.66 9.76 -12.56
N SER A 182 0.12 9.25 -11.49
CA SER A 182 0.50 9.71 -10.15
C SER A 182 1.86 9.15 -9.71
N LEU A 183 2.29 8.02 -10.28
CA LEU A 183 3.57 7.40 -9.96
C LEU A 183 4.75 7.97 -10.74
N GLN A 184 4.49 8.63 -11.86
CA GLN A 184 5.55 8.99 -12.81
C GLN A 184 6.63 9.91 -12.23
N HIS A 185 6.30 10.71 -11.21
CA HIS A 185 7.21 11.67 -10.58
C HIS A 185 7.74 11.22 -9.21
N LEU A 186 7.35 10.02 -8.76
CA LEU A 186 7.90 9.44 -7.54
C LEU A 186 9.24 8.75 -7.81
N PRO A 187 10.19 8.81 -6.88
CA PRO A 187 11.37 7.95 -6.91
C PRO A 187 10.96 6.48 -7.04
N LYS A 188 11.71 5.72 -7.84
CA LYS A 188 11.49 4.28 -8.03
C LYS A 188 12.06 3.53 -6.82
N THR A 189 11.21 3.17 -5.90
CA THR A 189 11.53 2.42 -4.69
C THR A 189 10.70 1.15 -4.60
N SER A 190 11.10 0.22 -3.77
CA SER A 190 10.21 -0.86 -3.34
C SER A 190 9.00 -0.27 -2.60
N PRO A 191 7.78 -0.85 -2.75
CA PRO A 191 6.63 -0.43 -1.97
C PRO A 191 6.92 -0.56 -0.47
N MET A 192 6.76 0.53 0.29
CA MET A 192 7.04 0.56 1.73
C MET A 192 6.24 -0.51 2.48
N ASP A 193 4.96 -0.63 2.19
CA ASP A 193 4.07 -1.63 2.80
C ASP A 193 4.52 -3.07 2.49
N GLY A 194 5.01 -3.32 1.27
CA GLY A 194 5.56 -4.61 0.86
C GLY A 194 6.84 -4.98 1.62
N VAL A 195 7.73 -4.00 1.86
CA VAL A 195 8.96 -4.20 2.66
C VAL A 195 8.60 -4.55 4.11
N LEU A 196 7.69 -3.79 4.72
CA LEU A 196 7.23 -4.03 6.10
C LEU A 196 6.53 -5.39 6.23
N HIS A 197 5.64 -5.72 5.30
CA HIS A 197 4.93 -7.00 5.24
C HIS A 197 5.89 -8.17 5.08
N GLY A 198 6.84 -8.09 4.13
CA GLY A 198 7.87 -9.10 3.93
C GLY A 198 8.69 -9.36 5.20
N ARG A 199 9.08 -8.30 5.93
CA ARG A 199 9.74 -8.43 7.22
C ARG A 199 8.89 -9.15 8.26
N ALA A 200 7.60 -8.77 8.36
CA ALA A 200 6.66 -9.40 9.28
C ALA A 200 6.46 -10.90 8.99
N ILE A 201 6.32 -11.28 7.72
CA ILE A 201 6.25 -12.69 7.28
C ILE A 201 7.51 -13.45 7.65
N ASN A 202 8.70 -12.89 7.35
CA ASN A 202 9.98 -13.53 7.64
C ASN A 202 10.18 -13.75 9.15
N GLN A 203 9.57 -12.93 9.98
CA GLN A 203 9.56 -13.09 11.44
C GLN A 203 8.40 -13.96 11.95
N GLN A 204 7.61 -14.55 11.04
CA GLN A 204 6.47 -15.42 11.37
C GLN A 204 5.43 -14.75 12.26
N LYS A 205 5.23 -13.42 12.09
CA LYS A 205 4.20 -12.68 12.81
C LYS A 205 2.81 -13.07 12.35
N GLN A 206 1.83 -12.92 13.23
CA GLN A 206 0.44 -12.95 12.81
C GLN A 206 0.16 -11.73 11.92
N ILE A 207 -0.39 -11.97 10.72
CA ILE A 207 -0.77 -10.92 9.78
C ILE A 207 -2.27 -10.67 9.85
N VAL A 208 -2.66 -9.40 9.92
CA VAL A 208 -4.05 -8.94 9.92
C VAL A 208 -4.23 -7.95 8.77
N PHE A 209 -5.22 -8.19 7.93
CA PHE A 209 -5.66 -7.24 6.91
C PHE A 209 -6.91 -6.52 7.41
N LEU A 210 -6.90 -5.18 7.33
CA LEU A 210 -7.97 -4.34 7.87
C LEU A 210 -9.19 -4.28 6.95
N GLU A 211 -8.99 -4.55 5.65
CA GLU A 211 -10.06 -4.60 4.65
C GLU A 211 -9.76 -5.62 3.55
N ALA A 212 -10.81 -6.01 2.82
CA ALA A 212 -10.68 -6.89 1.68
C ALA A 212 -10.17 -6.12 0.44
N PRO A 213 -9.28 -6.71 -0.39
CA PRO A 213 -8.77 -6.09 -1.62
C PRO A 213 -9.87 -5.65 -2.58
N SER A 214 -10.93 -6.45 -2.74
CA SER A 214 -12.07 -6.13 -3.60
C SER A 214 -12.86 -4.90 -3.15
N GLY A 215 -12.99 -4.71 -1.83
CA GLY A 215 -13.64 -3.53 -1.24
C GLY A 215 -12.87 -2.25 -1.52
N GLN A 216 -11.57 -2.28 -1.28
CA GLN A 216 -10.66 -1.16 -1.58
C GLN A 216 -10.70 -0.82 -3.08
N ALA A 217 -10.60 -1.82 -3.94
CA ALA A 217 -10.63 -1.62 -5.39
C ALA A 217 -11.93 -1.00 -5.89
N ALA A 218 -13.07 -1.41 -5.35
CA ALA A 218 -14.37 -0.84 -5.72
C ALA A 218 -14.47 0.66 -5.35
N ILE A 219 -13.95 1.05 -4.19
CA ILE A 219 -13.89 2.46 -3.77
C ILE A 219 -13.00 3.26 -4.72
N LEU A 220 -11.84 2.74 -5.05
CA LEU A 220 -10.91 3.41 -5.97
C LEU A 220 -11.47 3.53 -7.38
N GLU A 221 -12.11 2.48 -7.90
CA GLU A 221 -12.78 2.52 -9.20
C GLU A 221 -13.87 3.59 -9.25
N LYS A 222 -14.65 3.72 -8.18
CA LYS A 222 -15.69 4.73 -8.06
C LYS A 222 -15.14 6.17 -8.19
N HIS A 223 -13.98 6.44 -7.58
CA HIS A 223 -13.43 7.80 -7.48
C HIS A 223 -12.33 8.11 -8.50
N MET A 224 -11.72 7.09 -9.12
CA MET A 224 -10.69 7.24 -10.14
C MET A 224 -11.20 6.87 -11.54
N GLY A 225 -12.41 7.33 -11.86
CA GLY A 225 -13.03 7.14 -13.15
C GLY A 225 -12.49 8.07 -14.25
N LEU A 226 -13.15 8.04 -15.40
CA LEU A 226 -12.73 8.78 -16.59
C LEU A 226 -12.66 10.30 -16.37
N ARG A 227 -13.58 10.87 -15.56
CA ARG A 227 -13.58 12.30 -15.24
C ARG A 227 -12.34 12.71 -14.45
N THR A 228 -11.98 11.94 -13.43
CA THR A 228 -10.77 12.15 -12.63
C THR A 228 -9.52 12.01 -13.49
N LEU A 229 -9.45 10.99 -14.35
CA LEU A 229 -8.34 10.81 -15.27
C LEU A 229 -8.17 12.01 -16.23
N LYS A 230 -9.25 12.52 -16.80
CA LYS A 230 -9.20 13.72 -17.68
C LYS A 230 -8.68 14.94 -16.93
N MET A 231 -9.17 15.17 -15.71
CA MET A 231 -8.67 16.25 -14.86
C MET A 231 -7.15 16.10 -14.57
N MET A 232 -6.68 14.89 -14.24
CA MET A 232 -5.25 14.65 -14.02
C MET A 232 -4.40 14.94 -15.26
N LEU A 233 -4.91 14.63 -16.45
CA LEU A 233 -4.26 14.96 -17.72
C LEU A 233 -4.27 16.46 -18.01
N ASP A 234 -5.27 17.19 -17.57
CA ASP A 234 -5.35 18.65 -17.71
C ASP A 234 -4.39 19.40 -16.76
N THR A 235 -3.99 18.75 -15.68
CA THR A 235 -3.09 19.30 -14.64
C THR A 235 -1.73 18.62 -14.57
N ALA A 236 -1.37 17.83 -15.58
CA ALA A 236 -0.15 17.02 -15.59
C ALA A 236 1.14 17.85 -15.45
N ASP A 237 1.17 19.07 -15.96
CA ASP A 237 2.29 20.02 -15.87
C ASP A 237 2.64 20.42 -14.41
N LYS A 238 1.65 20.43 -13.53
CA LYS A 238 1.82 20.76 -12.11
C LYS A 238 2.15 19.55 -11.24
N SER A 239 1.99 18.38 -11.82
CA SER A 239 2.03 17.10 -11.13
C SER A 239 3.37 16.81 -10.45
N ALA A 240 4.51 17.16 -11.08
CA ALA A 240 5.84 16.94 -10.51
C ALA A 240 6.05 17.75 -9.22
N ALA A 241 5.74 19.05 -9.25
CA ALA A 241 5.92 19.93 -8.09
C ALA A 241 5.05 19.49 -6.89
N GLN A 242 3.81 19.09 -7.15
CA GLN A 242 2.91 18.63 -6.09
C GLN A 242 3.34 17.28 -5.50
N THR A 243 3.90 16.37 -6.32
CA THR A 243 4.48 15.10 -5.83
C THR A 243 5.66 15.38 -4.93
N GLN A 244 6.54 16.28 -5.36
CA GLN A 244 7.72 16.65 -4.58
C GLN A 244 7.30 17.29 -3.25
N GLU A 245 6.33 18.21 -3.26
CA GLU A 245 5.84 18.84 -2.03
C GLU A 245 5.29 17.81 -1.02
N MET A 246 4.52 16.81 -1.50
CA MET A 246 4.01 15.73 -0.65
C MET A 246 5.15 14.85 -0.11
N LEU A 247 6.11 14.50 -0.96
CA LEU A 247 7.28 13.72 -0.57
C LEU A 247 8.12 14.46 0.49
N ASP A 248 8.37 15.75 0.28
CA ASP A 248 9.13 16.58 1.21
C ASP A 248 8.41 16.69 2.56
N ALA A 249 7.09 16.89 2.55
CA ALA A 249 6.29 16.93 3.78
C ALA A 249 6.35 15.60 4.56
N TYR A 250 6.29 14.46 3.84
CA TYR A 250 6.43 13.15 4.47
C TYR A 250 7.83 12.94 5.05
N LEU A 251 8.88 13.25 4.30
CA LEU A 251 10.27 13.10 4.76
C LEU A 251 10.60 14.04 5.92
N ALA A 252 9.99 15.22 5.98
CA ALA A 252 10.11 16.14 7.12
C ALA A 252 9.28 15.69 8.33
N GLY A 253 8.38 14.71 8.18
CA GLY A 253 7.44 14.30 9.22
C GLY A 253 6.41 15.38 9.57
N ASP A 254 6.05 16.21 8.59
CA ASP A 254 5.15 17.35 8.75
C ASP A 254 3.70 16.95 8.46
N ALA A 255 3.00 16.52 9.51
CA ALA A 255 1.62 16.08 9.44
C ALA A 255 0.66 17.21 9.03
N ASP A 256 0.87 18.40 9.53
CA ASP A 256 0.01 19.57 9.24
C ASP A 256 0.13 19.96 7.77
N LYS A 257 1.34 19.90 7.23
CA LYS A 257 1.58 20.16 5.81
C LYS A 257 0.91 19.12 4.91
N ILE A 258 0.96 17.83 5.28
CA ILE A 258 0.24 16.76 4.54
C ILE A 258 -1.26 17.03 4.55
N VAL A 259 -1.85 17.36 5.69
CA VAL A 259 -3.27 17.72 5.81
C VAL A 259 -3.58 18.96 4.97
N GLY A 260 -2.76 20.01 5.05
CA GLY A 260 -2.95 21.25 4.27
C GLY A 260 -2.88 21.03 2.76
N ILE A 261 -1.95 20.19 2.28
CA ILE A 261 -1.89 19.79 0.85
C ILE A 261 -3.19 19.10 0.44
N THR A 262 -3.70 18.21 1.28
CA THR A 262 -4.95 17.49 1.03
C THR A 262 -6.15 18.44 0.98
N GLU A 263 -6.25 19.36 1.93
CA GLU A 263 -7.33 20.35 1.96
C GLU A 263 -7.28 21.31 0.74
N SER A 264 -6.08 21.67 0.27
CA SER A 264 -5.93 22.50 -0.93
C SER A 264 -6.50 21.83 -2.19
N GLN A 265 -6.51 20.51 -2.23
CA GLN A 265 -7.04 19.73 -3.35
C GLN A 265 -8.57 19.89 -3.52
N ARG A 266 -9.28 20.28 -2.46
CA ARG A 266 -10.71 20.59 -2.56
C ARG A 266 -10.95 21.76 -3.52
N GLY A 267 -10.16 22.82 -3.44
CA GLY A 267 -10.25 23.97 -4.35
C GLY A 267 -10.05 23.55 -5.81
N ASP A 268 -9.04 22.75 -6.04
CA ASP A 268 -8.71 22.25 -7.37
C ASP A 268 -9.83 21.38 -7.97
N ALA A 269 -10.54 20.56 -7.13
CA ALA A 269 -11.70 19.80 -7.59
C ALA A 269 -12.81 20.67 -8.09
N LEU A 270 -13.12 21.68 -7.30
CA LEU A 270 -14.20 22.61 -7.62
C LEU A 270 -13.90 23.36 -8.93
N GLU A 271 -12.64 23.76 -9.15
CA GLU A 271 -12.20 24.40 -10.39
C GLU A 271 -12.33 23.48 -11.62
N HIS A 272 -12.26 22.16 -11.43
CA HIS A 272 -12.44 21.14 -12.49
C HIS A 272 -13.87 20.58 -12.55
N GLY A 273 -14.82 21.31 -11.98
CA GLY A 273 -16.25 21.01 -12.10
C GLY A 273 -16.77 19.93 -11.17
N PHE A 274 -15.99 19.44 -10.20
CA PHE A 274 -16.54 18.64 -9.11
C PHE A 274 -17.34 19.55 -8.17
N THR A 275 -18.43 19.04 -7.63
CA THR A 275 -19.17 19.72 -6.59
C THR A 275 -18.53 19.51 -5.23
N ALA A 276 -18.82 20.40 -4.27
CA ALA A 276 -18.39 20.21 -2.89
C ALA A 276 -18.89 18.86 -2.31
N ALA A 277 -20.13 18.48 -2.63
CA ALA A 277 -20.71 17.22 -2.18
C ALA A 277 -20.00 15.99 -2.76
N GLU A 278 -19.59 16.02 -4.04
CA GLU A 278 -18.80 14.94 -4.64
C GLU A 278 -17.42 14.80 -3.97
N TYR A 279 -16.78 15.93 -3.66
CA TYR A 279 -15.51 15.91 -2.94
C TYR A 279 -15.64 15.35 -1.52
N GLU A 280 -16.64 15.82 -0.77
CA GLU A 280 -16.91 15.31 0.59
C GLU A 280 -17.25 13.81 0.56
N GLN A 281 -18.01 13.34 -0.42
CA GLN A 281 -18.29 11.92 -0.60
C GLN A 281 -17.05 11.11 -0.95
N GLN A 282 -16.12 11.69 -1.72
CA GLN A 282 -14.83 11.06 -2.01
C GLN A 282 -13.99 10.90 -0.73
N MET A 283 -13.89 11.94 0.08
CA MET A 283 -13.19 11.88 1.38
C MET A 283 -13.84 10.89 2.34
N GLU A 284 -15.17 10.86 2.35
CA GLU A 284 -15.94 9.92 3.15
C GLU A 284 -15.62 8.47 2.79
N ASP A 285 -15.59 8.14 1.50
CA ASP A 285 -15.37 6.78 1.03
C ASP A 285 -13.88 6.37 1.10
N LEU A 286 -12.96 7.27 0.73
CA LEU A 286 -11.52 6.95 0.66
C LEU A 286 -10.83 6.92 2.03
N LEU A 287 -11.33 7.70 3.01
CA LEU A 287 -10.69 7.81 4.32
C LEU A 287 -11.65 7.49 5.46
N TYR A 288 -12.69 8.28 5.66
CA TYR A 288 -13.39 8.33 6.93
C TYR A 288 -14.18 7.06 7.25
N LYS A 289 -14.88 6.47 6.26
CA LYS A 289 -15.57 5.18 6.46
C LYS A 289 -14.59 4.04 6.66
N ARG A 290 -13.47 4.05 5.96
CA ARG A 290 -12.42 3.04 6.12
C ARG A 290 -11.80 3.15 7.51
N ASN A 291 -11.42 4.35 7.94
CA ASN A 291 -10.93 4.60 9.29
C ASN A 291 -11.88 4.04 10.35
N ALA A 292 -13.18 4.35 10.23
CA ALA A 292 -14.18 3.86 11.17
C ALA A 292 -14.32 2.33 11.15
N ALA A 293 -14.28 1.71 9.97
CA ALA A 293 -14.36 0.26 9.82
C ALA A 293 -13.13 -0.47 10.42
N TRP A 294 -11.96 0.17 10.40
CA TRP A 294 -10.73 -0.42 10.93
C TRP A 294 -10.62 -0.40 12.46
N ILE A 295 -11.43 0.42 13.15
CA ILE A 295 -11.34 0.53 14.63
C ILE A 295 -11.56 -0.82 15.31
N ALA A 296 -12.63 -1.53 14.98
CA ALA A 296 -12.93 -2.81 15.64
C ALA A 296 -11.84 -3.89 15.45
N PRO A 297 -11.30 -4.15 14.24
CA PRO A 297 -10.16 -5.06 14.07
C PRO A 297 -8.89 -4.57 14.78
N ILE A 298 -8.63 -3.25 14.86
CA ILE A 298 -7.49 -2.69 15.60
C ILE A 298 -7.68 -2.90 17.11
N GLU A 299 -8.87 -2.66 17.67
CA GLU A 299 -9.15 -2.94 19.07
C GLU A 299 -9.01 -4.42 19.42
N LYS A 300 -9.45 -5.30 18.52
CA LYS A 300 -9.26 -6.76 18.69
C LYS A 300 -7.77 -7.13 18.70
N LEU A 301 -6.97 -6.56 17.80
CA LEU A 301 -5.52 -6.73 17.76
C LEU A 301 -4.89 -6.23 19.07
N HIS A 302 -5.28 -5.04 19.54
CA HIS A 302 -4.80 -4.44 20.78
C HIS A 302 -5.15 -5.32 21.99
N ALA A 303 -6.39 -5.79 22.08
CA ALA A 303 -6.84 -6.70 23.13
C ALA A 303 -6.07 -8.03 23.13
N GLY A 304 -5.61 -8.49 21.98
CA GLY A 304 -4.77 -9.68 21.79
C GLY A 304 -3.31 -9.55 22.24
N GLY A 305 -2.90 -8.36 22.73
CA GLY A 305 -1.52 -8.12 23.21
C GLY A 305 -0.81 -6.97 22.49
N GLY A 306 -1.50 -6.24 21.65
CA GLY A 306 -0.95 -5.16 20.85
C GLY A 306 -0.38 -5.65 19.51
N GLY A 307 0.22 -4.73 18.77
CA GLY A 307 0.78 -5.02 17.45
C GLY A 307 1.43 -3.82 16.80
N PHE A 308 1.74 -3.98 15.51
CA PHE A 308 2.25 -2.92 14.64
C PHE A 308 1.31 -2.77 13.45
N VAL A 309 0.70 -1.60 13.29
CA VAL A 309 -0.26 -1.26 12.25
C VAL A 309 0.42 -0.33 11.25
N ALA A 310 0.55 -0.75 9.99
CA ALA A 310 1.09 0.06 8.89
C ALA A 310 -0.03 0.41 7.90
N VAL A 311 -0.36 1.68 7.79
CA VAL A 311 -1.40 2.19 6.89
C VAL A 311 -0.96 3.52 6.28
N GLY A 312 -1.55 3.94 5.17
CA GLY A 312 -1.22 5.23 4.56
C GLY A 312 -1.30 6.39 5.56
N ALA A 313 -0.32 7.29 5.53
CA ALA A 313 -0.18 8.37 6.51
C ALA A 313 -1.46 9.19 6.69
N MET A 314 -2.24 9.38 5.62
CA MET A 314 -3.50 10.12 5.66
C MET A 314 -4.58 9.49 6.56
N HIS A 315 -4.48 8.18 6.84
CA HIS A 315 -5.38 7.50 7.77
C HIS A 315 -5.07 7.82 9.24
N LEU A 316 -3.87 8.31 9.52
CA LEU A 316 -3.38 8.59 10.88
C LEU A 316 -3.36 10.07 11.26
N VAL A 317 -3.48 10.99 10.27
CA VAL A 317 -3.39 12.44 10.52
C VAL A 317 -4.71 13.15 10.20
N GLY A 318 -4.88 14.33 10.80
CA GLY A 318 -6.06 15.16 10.59
C GLY A 318 -7.33 14.65 11.30
N LYS A 319 -8.44 15.31 10.98
CA LYS A 319 -9.76 15.00 11.56
C LYS A 319 -10.26 13.61 11.15
N ARG A 320 -10.96 12.94 12.05
CA ARG A 320 -11.53 11.60 11.83
C ARG A 320 -10.46 10.57 11.42
N SER A 321 -9.21 10.79 11.83
CA SER A 321 -8.14 9.80 11.68
C SER A 321 -8.36 8.61 12.63
N VAL A 322 -7.69 7.49 12.34
CA VAL A 322 -7.70 6.31 13.21
C VAL A 322 -7.22 6.66 14.61
N LEU A 323 -6.16 7.48 14.71
CA LEU A 323 -5.60 7.88 16.02
C LEU A 323 -6.57 8.75 16.80
N GLU A 324 -7.23 9.74 16.16
CA GLU A 324 -8.27 10.57 16.82
C GLU A 324 -9.45 9.71 17.30
N MET A 325 -9.85 8.70 16.53
CA MET A 325 -10.95 7.80 16.94
C MET A 325 -10.57 6.93 18.14
N LEU A 326 -9.34 6.42 18.17
CA LEU A 326 -8.82 5.64 19.30
C LEU A 326 -8.67 6.52 20.55
N GLU A 327 -8.19 7.76 20.42
CA GLU A 327 -8.10 8.71 21.53
C GLU A 327 -9.47 8.96 22.17
N LYS A 328 -10.54 9.15 21.36
CA LYS A 328 -11.93 9.25 21.83
C LYS A 328 -12.43 8.01 22.55
N GLN A 329 -11.80 6.85 22.34
CA GLN A 329 -12.08 5.59 23.03
C GLN A 329 -11.19 5.36 24.26
N GLY A 330 -10.40 6.37 24.66
CA GLY A 330 -9.58 6.34 25.85
C GLY A 330 -8.17 5.77 25.67
N TYR A 331 -7.69 5.65 24.44
CA TYR A 331 -6.27 5.36 24.21
C TYR A 331 -5.42 6.61 24.43
N GLN A 332 -4.25 6.43 25.03
CA GLN A 332 -3.24 7.47 25.10
C GLN A 332 -2.38 7.41 23.82
N ILE A 333 -2.46 8.46 23.01
CA ILE A 333 -1.74 8.54 21.74
C ILE A 333 -0.48 9.38 21.92
N SER A 334 0.67 8.84 21.53
CA SER A 334 1.96 9.56 21.59
C SER A 334 2.74 9.39 20.31
N ARG A 335 3.23 10.47 19.71
CA ARG A 335 4.12 10.39 18.56
C ARG A 335 5.53 10.02 19.02
N LEU A 336 6.14 9.04 18.34
CA LEU A 336 7.47 8.55 18.65
C LEU A 336 8.51 9.15 17.69
N THR A 337 9.62 9.62 18.23
CA THR A 337 10.78 10.10 17.46
C THR A 337 12.03 9.41 17.96
N PRO A 338 13.07 9.22 17.09
CA PRO A 338 14.37 8.69 17.48
C PRO A 338 15.03 9.45 18.62
#